data_e381ea4b2d1a02209f86288b21cd4f6f
#
_entry.id   e381ea4b2d1a02209f86288b21cd4f6f
#
_cell.length_a   1.000
_cell.length_b   1.000
_cell.length_c   1.000
_cell.angle_alpha   90.00
_cell.angle_beta   90.00
_cell.angle_gamma   90.00
#
_symmetry.space_group_name_H-M   'P 1'
#
loop_
_entity.id
_entity.type
_entity.pdbx_description
1 polymer ?
#
loop_
_entity_poly.entity_id
_entity_poly.type
_entity_poly.pdbx_seq_one_letter_code
_entity_poly.pdbx_strand_id
1 'polypeptide(L)'
;PRILSSAASDVYKRQLMADALRSIGYKFGTKAGISIAMKDMEIPSTKTELIDSAFNEVQAIENQYIEGLITDGERYNKVIDIWAQVSETISSDMMKNLSKDKIDLGDGKQTEIASNNAIYVMSDSGARGSPAQIKQLAGMRGLMAKPSGEIIETPITANFREGLTVLQYFISTHGARKGLADTALKTANSGYLTRRLVDVAQDAV
;
A
#
# COMPACT_ATOMS: atom_id res chain seq x y z
N PRO A 1 18.03 46.00 -2.44
CA PRO A 1 19.19 45.14 -2.73
C PRO A 1 19.50 44.15 -1.58
N ARG A 2 19.38 44.57 -0.31
CA ARG A 2 19.67 43.73 0.86
C ARG A 2 18.69 42.54 1.03
N ILE A 3 17.42 42.74 0.64
CA ILE A 3 16.39 41.71 0.75
C ILE A 3 16.64 40.56 -0.24
N LEU A 4 17.03 40.89 -1.46
CA LEU A 4 17.37 39.88 -2.50
C LEU A 4 18.64 39.09 -2.13
N SER A 5 19.63 39.75 -1.53
CA SER A 5 20.85 39.10 -1.02
C SER A 5 20.53 38.12 0.13
N SER A 6 19.63 38.49 1.04
CA SER A 6 19.19 37.61 2.14
C SER A 6 18.43 36.40 1.63
N ALA A 7 17.49 36.56 0.69
CA ALA A 7 16.73 35.49 0.09
C ALA A 7 17.64 34.48 -0.67
N ALA A 8 18.60 34.99 -1.45
CA ALA A 8 19.58 34.16 -2.15
C ALA A 8 20.49 33.40 -1.17
N SER A 9 20.90 34.02 -0.07
CA SER A 9 21.67 33.38 1.00
C SER A 9 20.88 32.26 1.68
N ASP A 10 19.58 32.45 1.90
CA ASP A 10 18.72 31.45 2.50
C ASP A 10 18.49 30.24 1.56
N VAL A 11 18.30 30.50 0.26
CA VAL A 11 18.22 29.41 -0.75
C VAL A 11 19.51 28.61 -0.78
N TYR A 12 20.66 29.26 -0.78
CA TYR A 12 21.96 28.57 -0.77
C TYR A 12 22.16 27.73 0.50
N LYS A 13 21.82 28.24 1.66
CA LYS A 13 21.90 27.49 2.92
C LYS A 13 20.97 26.27 2.92
N ARG A 14 19.77 26.41 2.36
CA ARG A 14 18.83 25.27 2.20
C ARG A 14 19.40 24.21 1.26
N GLN A 15 20.04 24.61 0.17
CA GLN A 15 20.70 23.68 -0.76
C GLN A 15 21.83 22.90 -0.07
N LEU A 16 22.71 23.60 0.68
CA LEU A 16 23.77 22.93 1.44
C LEU A 16 23.23 21.95 2.47
N MET A 17 22.17 22.32 3.18
CA MET A 17 21.51 21.44 4.14
C MET A 17 20.92 20.21 3.45
N ALA A 18 20.23 20.39 2.32
CA ALA A 18 19.65 19.28 1.56
C ALA A 18 20.73 18.32 1.04
N ASP A 19 21.84 18.86 0.53
CA ASP A 19 22.98 18.07 0.07
C ASP A 19 23.68 17.31 1.22
N ALA A 20 23.81 17.93 2.39
CA ALA A 20 24.37 17.28 3.57
C ALA A 20 23.47 16.13 4.05
N LEU A 21 22.14 16.34 4.13
CA LEU A 21 21.18 15.31 4.48
C LEU A 21 21.21 14.13 3.49
N ARG A 22 21.25 14.42 2.19
CA ARG A 22 21.38 13.40 1.15
C ARG A 22 22.66 12.59 1.32
N SER A 23 23.79 13.25 1.55
CA SER A 23 25.10 12.61 1.72
C SER A 23 25.15 11.72 2.96
N ILE A 24 24.55 12.16 4.07
CA ILE A 24 24.40 11.35 5.28
C ILE A 24 23.51 10.14 5.00
N GLY A 25 22.38 10.33 4.33
CA GLY A 25 21.48 9.26 3.97
C GLY A 25 22.15 8.16 3.16
N TYR A 26 22.89 8.53 2.11
CA TYR A 26 23.65 7.56 1.30
C TYR A 26 24.74 6.86 2.10
N LYS A 27 25.52 7.59 2.89
CA LYS A 27 26.61 7.02 3.69
C LYS A 27 26.10 5.98 4.70
N PHE A 28 25.03 6.30 5.45
CA PHE A 28 24.51 5.40 6.45
C PHE A 28 23.64 4.29 5.84
N GLY A 29 22.89 4.56 4.77
CA GLY A 29 22.18 3.54 4.04
C GLY A 29 23.10 2.45 3.47
N THR A 30 24.26 2.86 2.92
CA THR A 30 25.29 1.91 2.44
C THR A 30 25.90 1.11 3.60
N LYS A 31 26.18 1.75 4.75
CA LYS A 31 26.74 1.06 5.92
C LYS A 31 25.75 0.07 6.54
N ALA A 32 24.47 0.41 6.57
CA ALA A 32 23.41 -0.44 7.13
C ALA A 32 23.18 -1.70 6.29
N GLY A 33 23.43 -1.64 4.96
CA GLY A 33 23.27 -2.79 4.07
C GLY A 33 21.85 -3.32 4.02
N ILE A 34 20.83 -2.46 4.16
CA ILE A 34 19.42 -2.86 4.18
C ILE A 34 19.05 -3.44 2.81
N SER A 35 18.60 -4.68 2.81
CA SER A 35 18.16 -5.41 1.61
C SER A 35 16.85 -6.14 1.88
N ILE A 36 16.06 -6.37 0.84
CA ILE A 36 14.78 -7.09 0.91
C ILE A 36 14.98 -8.51 0.41
N ALA A 37 14.52 -9.48 1.19
CA ALA A 37 14.48 -10.89 0.82
C ALA A 37 13.03 -11.41 0.85
N MET A 38 12.77 -12.51 0.15
CA MET A 38 11.44 -13.14 0.16
C MET A 38 10.98 -13.58 1.55
N LYS A 39 11.91 -13.95 2.42
CA LYS A 39 11.64 -14.33 3.81
C LYS A 39 11.11 -13.18 4.66
N ASP A 40 11.45 -11.94 4.32
CA ASP A 40 11.05 -10.74 5.07
C ASP A 40 9.56 -10.41 4.88
N MET A 41 8.92 -11.02 3.86
CA MET A 41 7.49 -10.91 3.59
C MET A 41 6.73 -11.99 4.36
N GLU A 42 6.52 -11.80 5.65
CA GLU A 42 5.82 -12.76 6.48
C GLU A 42 4.31 -12.72 6.25
N ILE A 43 3.73 -13.90 5.99
CA ILE A 43 2.29 -14.07 5.79
C ILE A 43 1.66 -14.33 7.15
N PRO A 44 0.63 -13.58 7.58
CA PRO A 44 -0.04 -13.83 8.85
C PRO A 44 -0.67 -15.23 8.88
N SER A 45 -0.46 -15.97 9.96
CA SER A 45 -1.07 -17.30 10.15
C SER A 45 -2.60 -17.25 10.22
N THR A 46 -3.15 -16.13 10.69
CA THR A 46 -4.60 -15.88 10.79
C THR A 46 -5.28 -15.66 9.44
N LYS A 47 -4.51 -15.47 8.34
CA LYS A 47 -5.04 -15.15 7.02
C LYS A 47 -6.05 -16.19 6.52
N THR A 48 -5.74 -17.48 6.63
CA THR A 48 -6.57 -18.57 6.11
C THR A 48 -7.90 -18.64 6.86
N GLU A 49 -7.88 -18.54 8.18
CA GLU A 49 -9.08 -18.56 9.02
C GLU A 49 -10.00 -17.38 8.72
N LEU A 50 -9.44 -16.17 8.56
CA LEU A 50 -10.20 -14.97 8.20
C LEU A 50 -10.84 -15.06 6.82
N ILE A 51 -10.14 -15.63 5.85
CA ILE A 51 -10.66 -15.83 4.50
C ILE A 51 -11.80 -16.87 4.50
N ASP A 52 -11.63 -17.98 5.21
CA ASP A 52 -12.67 -19.02 5.30
C ASP A 52 -13.92 -18.51 6.02
N SER A 53 -13.77 -17.72 7.09
CA SER A 53 -14.89 -17.05 7.74
C SER A 53 -15.63 -16.11 6.78
N ALA A 54 -14.89 -15.31 6.01
CA ALA A 54 -15.49 -14.41 5.04
C ALA A 54 -16.26 -15.15 3.93
N PHE A 55 -15.75 -16.27 3.45
CA PHE A 55 -16.47 -17.09 2.48
C PHE A 55 -17.79 -17.62 3.05
N ASN A 56 -17.81 -18.08 4.29
CA ASN A 56 -19.02 -18.53 4.96
C ASN A 56 -20.06 -17.40 5.11
N GLU A 57 -19.61 -16.18 5.46
CA GLU A 57 -20.48 -15.01 5.56
C GLU A 57 -21.05 -14.61 4.19
N VAL A 58 -20.23 -14.60 3.13
CA VAL A 58 -20.67 -14.33 1.76
C VAL A 58 -21.71 -15.36 1.31
N GLN A 59 -21.48 -16.63 1.61
CA GLN A 59 -22.45 -17.69 1.26
C GLN A 59 -23.79 -17.53 2.02
N ALA A 60 -23.75 -17.09 3.27
CA ALA A 60 -24.96 -16.76 4.01
C ALA A 60 -25.76 -15.62 3.38
N ILE A 61 -25.06 -14.59 2.87
CA ILE A 61 -25.70 -13.47 2.15
C ILE A 61 -26.27 -13.93 0.80
N GLU A 62 -25.57 -14.79 0.08
CA GLU A 62 -26.09 -15.37 -1.17
C GLU A 62 -27.36 -16.19 -0.92
N ASN A 63 -27.43 -16.95 0.16
CA ASN A 63 -28.65 -17.68 0.54
C ASN A 63 -29.81 -16.71 0.85
N GLN A 64 -29.57 -15.62 1.57
CA GLN A 64 -30.58 -14.58 1.83
C GLN A 64 -31.10 -13.95 0.53
N TYR A 65 -30.24 -13.77 -0.46
CA TYR A 65 -30.63 -13.28 -1.76
C TYR A 65 -31.49 -14.29 -2.53
N ILE A 66 -31.10 -15.57 -2.53
CA ILE A 66 -31.86 -16.66 -3.16
C ILE A 66 -33.26 -16.80 -2.52
N GLU A 67 -33.36 -16.62 -1.20
CA GLU A 67 -34.61 -16.62 -0.46
C GLU A 67 -35.47 -15.36 -0.72
N GLY A 68 -34.95 -14.38 -1.45
CA GLY A 68 -35.67 -13.14 -1.77
C GLY A 68 -35.75 -12.13 -0.62
N LEU A 69 -34.93 -12.29 0.42
CA LEU A 69 -34.91 -11.39 1.59
C LEU A 69 -34.22 -10.06 1.35
N ILE A 70 -33.26 -10.05 0.41
CA ILE A 70 -32.44 -8.87 0.06
C ILE A 70 -32.44 -8.63 -1.44
N THR A 71 -32.21 -7.38 -1.82
CA THR A 71 -32.06 -6.98 -3.22
C THR A 71 -30.65 -7.28 -3.73
N ASP A 72 -30.45 -7.35 -5.06
CA ASP A 72 -29.14 -7.57 -5.67
C ASP A 72 -28.13 -6.46 -5.30
N GLY A 73 -28.59 -5.20 -5.26
CA GLY A 73 -27.75 -4.08 -4.84
C GLY A 73 -27.30 -4.17 -3.37
N GLU A 74 -28.15 -4.66 -2.49
CA GLU A 74 -27.79 -4.89 -1.08
C GLU A 74 -26.82 -6.06 -0.92
N ARG A 75 -27.06 -7.16 -1.66
CA ARG A 75 -26.12 -8.28 -1.72
C ARG A 75 -24.73 -7.83 -2.14
N TYR A 76 -24.65 -7.09 -3.28
CA TYR A 76 -23.40 -6.56 -3.81
C TYR A 76 -22.65 -5.70 -2.79
N ASN A 77 -23.34 -4.75 -2.15
CA ASN A 77 -22.73 -3.87 -1.15
C ASN A 77 -22.24 -4.65 0.08
N LYS A 78 -23.03 -5.57 0.60
CA LYS A 78 -22.64 -6.40 1.75
C LYS A 78 -21.42 -7.27 1.45
N VAL A 79 -21.34 -7.87 0.27
CA VAL A 79 -20.18 -8.68 -0.14
C VAL A 79 -18.90 -7.83 -0.22
N ILE A 80 -18.99 -6.63 -0.80
CA ILE A 80 -17.85 -5.72 -0.87
C ILE A 80 -17.40 -5.28 0.52
N ASP A 81 -18.33 -4.96 1.42
CA ASP A 81 -18.01 -4.54 2.79
C ASP A 81 -17.31 -5.64 3.57
N ILE A 82 -17.77 -6.89 3.48
CA ILE A 82 -17.10 -8.04 4.11
C ILE A 82 -15.65 -8.14 3.63
N TRP A 83 -15.43 -8.14 2.31
CA TRP A 83 -14.08 -8.29 1.77
C TRP A 83 -13.17 -7.09 2.06
N ALA A 84 -13.73 -5.88 2.13
CA ALA A 84 -13.00 -4.69 2.54
C ALA A 84 -12.55 -4.79 4.00
N GLN A 85 -13.45 -5.21 4.90
CA GLN A 85 -13.15 -5.37 6.33
C GLN A 85 -12.11 -6.47 6.59
N VAL A 86 -12.26 -7.63 5.94
CA VAL A 86 -11.29 -8.74 6.06
C VAL A 86 -9.92 -8.31 5.54
N SER A 87 -9.87 -7.63 4.40
CA SER A 87 -8.64 -7.09 3.84
C SER A 87 -7.94 -6.11 4.77
N GLU A 88 -8.68 -5.27 5.48
CA GLU A 88 -8.13 -4.32 6.45
C GLU A 88 -7.64 -5.03 7.72
N THR A 89 -8.39 -6.01 8.21
CA THR A 89 -7.98 -6.84 9.36
C THR A 89 -6.68 -7.58 9.08
N ILE A 90 -6.56 -8.24 7.91
CA ILE A 90 -5.33 -8.91 7.49
C ILE A 90 -4.17 -7.93 7.40
N SER A 91 -4.40 -6.71 6.89
CA SER A 91 -3.39 -5.66 6.80
C SER A 91 -2.89 -5.23 8.18
N SER A 92 -3.81 -5.02 9.11
CA SER A 92 -3.50 -4.62 10.48
C SER A 92 -2.69 -5.71 11.21
N ASP A 93 -3.11 -6.97 11.11
CA ASP A 93 -2.42 -8.10 11.74
C ASP A 93 -1.03 -8.32 11.13
N MET A 94 -0.92 -8.21 9.81
CA MET A 94 0.37 -8.28 9.12
C MET A 94 1.33 -7.19 9.62
N MET A 95 0.88 -5.94 9.71
CA MET A 95 1.72 -4.84 10.19
C MET A 95 2.11 -5.01 11.66
N LYS A 96 1.21 -5.51 12.51
CA LYS A 96 1.53 -5.85 13.92
C LYS A 96 2.59 -6.94 14.01
N ASN A 97 2.47 -8.00 13.21
CA ASN A 97 3.43 -9.09 13.20
C ASN A 97 4.81 -8.62 12.70
N LEU A 98 4.84 -7.81 11.63
CA LEU A 98 6.07 -7.26 11.08
C LEU A 98 6.75 -6.24 12.01
N SER A 99 6.02 -5.62 12.95
CA SER A 99 6.57 -4.61 13.86
C SER A 99 7.37 -5.16 15.02
N LYS A 100 7.21 -6.45 15.35
CA LYS A 100 7.77 -7.06 16.55
C LYS A 100 8.42 -8.40 16.24
N ASP A 101 9.66 -8.55 16.67
CA ASP A 101 10.37 -9.82 16.64
C ASP A 101 10.34 -10.45 18.04
N LYS A 102 10.04 -11.75 18.13
CA LYS A 102 10.09 -12.51 19.36
C LYS A 102 11.45 -13.18 19.47
N ILE A 103 12.24 -12.76 20.42
CA ILE A 103 13.55 -13.38 20.71
C ILE A 103 13.42 -14.22 21.96
N ASP A 104 13.86 -15.46 21.85
CA ASP A 104 14.00 -16.38 22.99
C ASP A 104 15.35 -16.13 23.69
N LEU A 105 15.29 -15.74 24.94
CA LEU A 105 16.48 -15.44 25.78
C LEU A 105 17.11 -16.68 26.38
N GLY A 106 16.68 -17.88 26.03
CA GLY A 106 17.26 -19.14 26.50
C GLY A 106 16.71 -19.65 27.83
N ASP A 107 15.95 -18.83 28.61
CA ASP A 107 15.31 -19.20 29.87
C ASP A 107 13.80 -19.46 29.73
N GLY A 108 13.32 -19.72 28.52
CA GLY A 108 11.87 -19.84 28.23
C GLY A 108 11.10 -18.51 28.34
N LYS A 109 11.79 -17.39 28.51
CA LYS A 109 11.22 -16.04 28.47
C LYS A 109 11.35 -15.47 27.06
N GLN A 110 10.22 -15.28 26.40
CA GLN A 110 10.16 -14.55 25.13
C GLN A 110 10.06 -13.04 25.41
N THR A 111 10.97 -12.28 24.82
CA THR A 111 10.92 -10.82 24.88
C THR A 111 10.62 -10.28 23.50
N GLU A 112 9.63 -9.38 23.42
CA GLU A 112 9.30 -8.67 22.17
C GLU A 112 10.28 -7.51 21.99
N ILE A 113 10.94 -7.47 20.86
CA ILE A 113 11.85 -6.39 20.44
C ILE A 113 11.30 -5.77 19.17
N ALA A 114 11.60 -4.49 18.95
CA ALA A 114 11.28 -3.82 17.68
C ALA A 114 11.94 -4.60 16.51
N SER A 115 11.14 -4.91 15.52
CA SER A 115 11.60 -5.73 14.39
C SER A 115 12.67 -5.03 13.57
N ASN A 116 13.69 -5.78 13.16
CA ASN A 116 14.69 -5.36 12.19
C ASN A 116 14.32 -5.73 10.75
N ASN A 117 13.07 -6.10 10.50
CA ASN A 117 12.60 -6.44 9.17
C ASN A 117 12.75 -5.24 8.23
N ALA A 118 13.51 -5.41 7.14
CA ALA A 118 13.84 -4.35 6.21
C ALA A 118 12.60 -3.69 5.59
N ILE A 119 11.54 -4.46 5.33
CA ILE A 119 10.29 -3.98 4.75
C ILE A 119 9.56 -3.08 5.75
N TYR A 120 9.48 -3.52 7.02
CA TYR A 120 8.86 -2.74 8.08
C TYR A 120 9.61 -1.42 8.31
N VAL A 121 10.94 -1.48 8.45
CA VAL A 121 11.79 -0.29 8.66
C VAL A 121 11.64 0.72 7.53
N MET A 122 11.59 0.28 6.26
CA MET A 122 11.40 1.18 5.13
C MET A 122 10.01 1.82 5.11
N SER A 123 8.97 1.07 5.47
CA SER A 123 7.60 1.58 5.51
C SER A 123 7.37 2.53 6.68
N ASP A 124 7.84 2.17 7.88
CA ASP A 124 7.68 2.97 9.09
C ASP A 124 8.43 4.30 9.00
N SER A 125 9.64 4.28 8.45
CA SER A 125 10.42 5.50 8.19
C SER A 125 9.87 6.38 7.07
N GLY A 126 8.94 5.87 6.27
CA GLY A 126 8.40 6.57 5.09
C GLY A 126 9.38 6.66 3.91
N ALA A 127 10.52 5.98 3.97
CA ALA A 127 11.52 6.02 2.90
C ALA A 127 11.02 5.37 1.60
N ARG A 128 10.38 4.22 1.71
CA ARG A 128 9.82 3.50 0.56
C ARG A 128 8.74 2.52 0.99
N GLY A 129 7.67 2.48 0.21
CA GLY A 129 6.55 1.58 0.44
C GLY A 129 5.52 2.15 1.41
N SER A 130 4.26 1.98 1.07
CA SER A 130 3.13 2.26 1.96
C SER A 130 2.59 0.96 2.54
N PRO A 131 1.87 0.98 3.68
CA PRO A 131 1.20 -0.20 4.22
C PRO A 131 0.31 -0.91 3.20
N ALA A 132 -0.35 -0.15 2.32
CA ALA A 132 -1.16 -0.70 1.23
C ALA A 132 -0.35 -1.50 0.19
N GLN A 133 0.89 -1.08 -0.09
CA GLN A 133 1.78 -1.81 -1.00
C GLN A 133 2.31 -3.09 -0.34
N ILE A 134 2.65 -3.04 0.94
CA ILE A 134 3.12 -4.21 1.70
C ILE A 134 1.99 -5.24 1.84
N LYS A 135 0.76 -4.79 2.05
CA LYS A 135 -0.43 -5.65 2.07
C LYS A 135 -0.53 -6.50 0.79
N GLN A 136 -0.25 -5.94 -0.37
CA GLN A 136 -0.25 -6.68 -1.63
C GLN A 136 0.89 -7.70 -1.73
N LEU A 137 2.02 -7.47 -1.06
CA LEU A 137 3.17 -8.37 -1.09
C LEU A 137 3.00 -9.58 -0.18
N ALA A 138 2.52 -9.40 1.04
CA ALA A 138 2.49 -10.43 2.08
C ALA A 138 1.09 -10.73 2.66
N GLY A 139 0.12 -9.83 2.50
CA GLY A 139 -1.23 -10.00 3.00
C GLY A 139 -2.19 -10.57 1.94
N MET A 140 -3.09 -9.71 1.47
CA MET A 140 -4.09 -10.02 0.47
C MET A 140 -4.18 -8.84 -0.53
N ARG A 141 -4.30 -9.13 -1.80
CA ARG A 141 -4.43 -8.08 -2.81
C ARG A 141 -5.79 -7.38 -2.75
N GLY A 142 -6.87 -8.13 -2.47
CA GLY A 142 -8.22 -7.61 -2.24
C GLY A 142 -9.03 -7.38 -3.51
N LEU A 143 -10.00 -6.47 -3.41
CA LEU A 143 -10.94 -6.16 -4.47
C LEU A 143 -10.30 -5.34 -5.60
N MET A 144 -10.71 -5.63 -6.84
CA MET A 144 -10.26 -4.91 -8.04
C MET A 144 -11.42 -4.14 -8.67
N ALA A 145 -11.12 -2.94 -9.18
CA ALA A 145 -12.08 -2.15 -9.93
C ALA A 145 -11.91 -2.35 -11.44
N LYS A 146 -13.02 -2.47 -12.15
CA LYS A 146 -13.06 -2.40 -13.62
C LYS A 146 -12.70 -0.99 -14.10
N PRO A 147 -12.31 -0.80 -15.37
CA PRO A 147 -12.10 0.54 -15.92
C PRO A 147 -13.34 1.45 -15.82
N SER A 148 -14.55 0.86 -15.81
CA SER A 148 -15.82 1.58 -15.60
C SER A 148 -15.97 2.20 -14.21
N GLY A 149 -15.19 1.75 -13.23
CA GLY A 149 -15.29 2.16 -11.83
C GLY A 149 -16.02 1.16 -10.93
N GLU A 150 -16.75 0.20 -11.51
CA GLU A 150 -17.42 -0.88 -10.80
C GLU A 150 -16.40 -1.81 -10.13
N ILE A 151 -16.66 -2.24 -8.91
CA ILE A 151 -15.80 -3.17 -8.17
C ILE A 151 -16.18 -4.60 -8.54
N ILE A 152 -15.20 -5.45 -8.77
CA ILE A 152 -15.41 -6.88 -9.02
C ILE A 152 -15.65 -7.57 -7.67
N GLU A 153 -16.78 -8.27 -7.53
CA GLU A 153 -17.17 -8.93 -6.28
C GLU A 153 -16.19 -10.01 -5.83
N THR A 154 -15.53 -10.68 -6.79
CA THR A 154 -14.54 -11.72 -6.50
C THR A 154 -13.21 -11.11 -6.09
N PRO A 155 -12.79 -11.25 -4.82
CA PRO A 155 -11.52 -10.69 -4.36
C PRO A 155 -10.34 -11.52 -4.83
N ILE A 156 -9.17 -10.90 -4.91
CA ILE A 156 -7.91 -11.60 -5.07
C ILE A 156 -7.37 -11.90 -3.68
N THR A 157 -7.57 -13.13 -3.21
CA THR A 157 -7.16 -13.59 -1.87
C THR A 157 -5.66 -13.86 -1.77
N ALA A 158 -5.02 -14.17 -2.89
CA ALA A 158 -3.58 -14.39 -2.96
C ALA A 158 -2.79 -13.08 -2.86
N ASN A 159 -1.56 -13.19 -2.40
CA ASN A 159 -0.55 -12.13 -2.42
C ASN A 159 0.54 -12.43 -3.46
N PHE A 160 1.46 -11.50 -3.66
CA PHE A 160 2.54 -11.69 -4.63
C PHE A 160 3.58 -12.74 -4.18
N ARG A 161 3.74 -12.95 -2.87
CA ARG A 161 4.65 -13.99 -2.35
C ARG A 161 4.13 -15.39 -2.65
N GLU A 162 2.83 -15.64 -2.49
CA GLU A 162 2.19 -16.92 -2.79
C GLU A 162 2.09 -17.17 -4.30
N GLY A 163 1.99 -16.11 -5.06
CA GLY A 163 1.70 -16.12 -6.48
C GLY A 163 0.20 -16.12 -6.78
N LEU A 164 -0.16 -15.50 -7.90
CA LEU A 164 -1.55 -15.39 -8.35
C LEU A 164 -1.92 -16.56 -9.26
N THR A 165 -3.16 -17.02 -9.14
CA THR A 165 -3.73 -17.95 -10.13
C THR A 165 -3.95 -17.21 -11.46
N VAL A 166 -4.10 -17.97 -12.57
CA VAL A 166 -4.32 -17.38 -13.90
C VAL A 166 -5.56 -16.46 -13.91
N LEU A 167 -6.64 -16.89 -13.26
CA LEU A 167 -7.86 -16.08 -13.17
C LEU A 167 -7.65 -14.79 -12.36
N GLN A 168 -6.98 -14.88 -11.22
CA GLN A 168 -6.65 -13.72 -10.38
C GLN A 168 -5.72 -12.75 -11.10
N TYR A 169 -4.76 -13.26 -11.87
CA TYR A 169 -3.92 -12.44 -12.71
C TYR A 169 -4.74 -11.70 -13.77
N PHE A 170 -5.64 -12.38 -14.45
CA PHE A 170 -6.52 -11.76 -15.45
C PHE A 170 -7.39 -10.65 -14.83
N ILE A 171 -8.02 -10.90 -13.69
CA ILE A 171 -8.80 -9.89 -12.96
C ILE A 171 -7.91 -8.68 -12.61
N SER A 172 -6.68 -8.91 -12.23
CA SER A 172 -5.75 -7.86 -11.85
C SER A 172 -5.33 -6.97 -13.03
N THR A 173 -5.41 -7.45 -14.26
CA THR A 173 -5.08 -6.65 -15.46
C THR A 173 -6.04 -5.49 -15.67
N HIS A 174 -7.30 -5.60 -15.23
CA HIS A 174 -8.26 -4.49 -15.29
C HIS A 174 -7.79 -3.28 -14.48
N GLY A 175 -7.31 -3.51 -13.25
CA GLY A 175 -6.76 -2.44 -12.41
C GLY A 175 -5.47 -1.84 -12.99
N ALA A 176 -4.59 -2.66 -13.55
CA ALA A 176 -3.38 -2.18 -14.22
C ALA A 176 -3.70 -1.29 -15.43
N ARG A 177 -4.63 -1.73 -16.27
CA ARG A 177 -5.07 -0.97 -17.46
C ARG A 177 -5.66 0.38 -17.05
N LYS A 178 -6.53 0.40 -16.03
CA LYS A 178 -7.09 1.64 -15.49
C LYS A 178 -6.00 2.56 -14.97
N GLY A 179 -5.06 2.04 -14.17
CA GLY A 179 -3.95 2.82 -13.63
C GLY A 179 -3.06 3.45 -14.70
N LEU A 180 -2.76 2.72 -15.78
CA LEU A 180 -1.99 3.26 -16.91
C LEU A 180 -2.74 4.37 -17.64
N ALA A 181 -4.04 4.19 -17.92
CA ALA A 181 -4.87 5.21 -18.57
C ALA A 181 -5.02 6.46 -17.69
N ASP A 182 -5.29 6.29 -16.40
CA ASP A 182 -5.43 7.41 -15.45
C ASP A 182 -4.12 8.20 -15.32
N THR A 183 -2.97 7.52 -15.30
CA THR A 183 -1.65 8.17 -15.23
C THR A 183 -1.41 9.03 -16.47
N ALA A 184 -1.68 8.50 -17.66
CA ALA A 184 -1.50 9.24 -18.90
C ALA A 184 -2.37 10.51 -18.96
N LEU A 185 -3.65 10.41 -18.58
CA LEU A 185 -4.57 11.53 -18.55
C LEU A 185 -4.22 12.58 -17.49
N LYS A 186 -3.88 12.14 -16.28
CA LYS A 186 -3.47 13.04 -15.20
C LYS A 186 -2.19 13.80 -15.53
N THR A 187 -1.22 13.15 -16.16
CA THR A 187 0.03 13.78 -16.59
C THR A 187 -0.23 14.90 -17.60
N ALA A 188 -1.08 14.65 -18.60
CA ALA A 188 -1.45 15.65 -19.60
C ALA A 188 -2.18 16.85 -18.96
N ASN A 189 -3.15 16.59 -18.10
CA ASN A 189 -3.90 17.65 -17.40
C ASN A 189 -3.00 18.48 -16.47
N SER A 190 -2.10 17.84 -15.74
CA SER A 190 -1.13 18.51 -14.86
C SER A 190 -0.18 19.41 -15.65
N GLY A 191 0.33 18.92 -16.79
CA GLY A 191 1.20 19.70 -17.66
C GLY A 191 0.51 20.94 -18.24
N TYR A 192 -0.71 20.78 -18.69
CA TYR A 192 -1.52 21.92 -19.18
C TYR A 192 -1.85 22.92 -18.09
N LEU A 193 -2.23 22.46 -16.89
CA LEU A 193 -2.46 23.34 -15.74
C LEU A 193 -1.20 24.12 -15.36
N THR A 194 -0.07 23.45 -15.29
CA THR A 194 1.23 24.09 -14.97
C THR A 194 1.56 25.18 -15.98
N ARG A 195 1.40 24.90 -17.29
CA ARG A 195 1.62 25.92 -18.33
C ARG A 195 0.72 27.13 -18.14
N ARG A 196 -0.57 26.92 -17.91
CA ARG A 196 -1.52 28.04 -17.68
C ARG A 196 -1.17 28.85 -16.46
N LEU A 197 -0.74 28.21 -15.37
CA LEU A 197 -0.31 28.91 -14.17
C LEU A 197 0.96 29.73 -14.39
N VAL A 198 1.92 29.19 -15.13
CA VAL A 198 3.14 29.93 -15.50
C VAL A 198 2.79 31.14 -16.37
N ASP A 199 1.93 30.99 -17.40
CA ASP A 199 1.52 32.07 -18.27
C ASP A 199 0.83 33.23 -17.50
N VAL A 200 0.07 32.91 -16.46
CA VAL A 200 -0.61 33.91 -15.62
C VAL A 200 0.29 34.50 -14.56
N ALA A 201 1.20 33.73 -13.99
CA ALA A 201 2.02 34.14 -12.85
C ALA A 201 3.44 34.57 -13.22
N GLN A 202 3.80 34.62 -14.52
CA GLN A 202 5.16 34.96 -14.96
C GLN A 202 5.60 36.37 -14.56
N ASP A 203 4.67 37.29 -14.39
CA ASP A 203 4.96 38.65 -13.99
C ASP A 203 4.94 38.87 -12.46
N ALA A 204 4.54 37.83 -11.71
CA ALA A 204 4.52 37.83 -10.25
C ALA A 204 5.83 37.24 -9.71
N VAL A 205 6.84 38.11 -9.50
CA VAL A 205 8.15 37.74 -8.94
C VAL A 205 8.25 38.14 -7.46
#